data_c9bffac311528969f837da9b7816273e
#
_entry.id   c9bffac311528969f837da9b7816273e
#
_cell.length_a   1.000
_cell.length_b   1.000
_cell.length_c   1.000
_cell.angle_alpha   90.00
_cell.angle_beta   90.00
_cell.angle_gamma   90.00
#
_symmetry.space_group_name_H-M   'P 1'
#
loop_
_entity.id
_entity.type
_entity.pdbx_description
1 polymer ?
#
loop_
_entity_poly.entity_id
_entity_poly.type
_entity_poly.pdbx_seq_one_letter_code
_entity_poly.pdbx_strand_id
1 'polypeptide(L)'
;TADTAPPESAIGSRPEFYDFGLFAAGHASADDDRKLSELAFTVFDCEMTGLDPAGGDEIIQIGALRIVNARILRGETIDQLVDPQRSIPEAGIAIHHITPRMVRGQPTIAEVLPVFHRFAADSVLVGHNIAFDMRFLKLKEAATGLRFDHPLLDTLLLSSVLHPAEDSHALEAVAARLGVEIGARHTALGDAIATAEVFARMIPLLARQGIETLGQARAASDRSQFARLRY
;
A
#
# COMPACT_ATOMS: atom_id res chain seq x y z
N THR A 1 -8.91 -22.40 -39.75
CA THR A 1 -7.96 -22.08 -38.68
C THR A 1 -8.33 -20.70 -38.15
N ALA A 2 -9.13 -20.68 -37.08
CA ALA A 2 -9.54 -19.46 -36.41
C ALA A 2 -8.43 -19.05 -35.40
N ASP A 3 -7.90 -17.89 -35.65
CA ASP A 3 -6.99 -17.18 -34.76
C ASP A 3 -7.82 -16.61 -33.61
N THR A 4 -7.78 -17.26 -32.44
CA THR A 4 -8.41 -16.76 -31.23
C THR A 4 -7.39 -15.92 -30.50
N ALA A 5 -7.54 -14.59 -30.65
CA ALA A 5 -6.86 -13.64 -29.78
C ALA A 5 -7.18 -13.92 -28.30
N PRO A 6 -6.21 -13.82 -27.38
CA PRO A 6 -6.49 -14.00 -25.97
C PRO A 6 -7.39 -12.85 -25.45
N PRO A 7 -8.20 -13.10 -24.41
CA PRO A 7 -9.16 -12.11 -23.92
C PRO A 7 -8.43 -10.88 -23.36
N GLU A 8 -8.87 -9.71 -23.78
CA GLU A 8 -8.50 -8.37 -23.28
C GLU A 8 -9.07 -8.15 -21.87
N SER A 9 -8.56 -8.81 -20.85
CA SER A 9 -9.01 -8.57 -19.47
C SER A 9 -7.90 -8.77 -18.44
N ALA A 10 -6.74 -8.12 -18.65
CA ALA A 10 -5.67 -8.10 -17.67
C ALA A 10 -4.84 -6.80 -17.71
N ILE A 11 -5.43 -5.68 -18.09
CA ILE A 11 -4.78 -4.38 -18.01
C ILE A 11 -5.50 -3.59 -16.92
N GLY A 12 -5.00 -3.63 -15.67
CA GLY A 12 -5.57 -2.77 -14.64
C GLY A 12 -5.32 -3.11 -13.18
N SER A 13 -4.81 -4.29 -12.85
CA SER A 13 -4.46 -4.55 -11.46
C SER A 13 -2.95 -4.71 -11.31
N ARG A 14 -2.36 -4.01 -10.34
CA ARG A 14 -1.01 -4.33 -9.87
C ARG A 14 -0.98 -5.84 -9.61
N PRO A 15 0.08 -6.56 -10.04
CA PRO A 15 0.18 -7.98 -9.70
C PRO A 15 0.13 -8.11 -8.19
N GLU A 16 -0.68 -9.03 -7.70
CA GLU A 16 -0.72 -9.35 -6.27
C GLU A 16 0.67 -9.85 -5.88
N PHE A 17 1.44 -9.01 -5.23
CA PHE A 17 2.83 -9.26 -4.93
C PHE A 17 2.97 -9.63 -3.46
N TYR A 18 3.31 -10.88 -3.19
CA TYR A 18 3.53 -11.37 -1.83
C TYR A 18 5.01 -11.59 -1.61
N ASP A 19 5.68 -10.65 -0.98
CA ASP A 19 7.04 -10.83 -0.48
C ASP A 19 7.02 -11.27 0.99
N PHE A 20 7.05 -12.57 1.18
CA PHE A 20 7.07 -13.17 2.53
C PHE A 20 8.32 -12.78 3.33
N GLY A 21 9.44 -12.51 2.67
CA GLY A 21 10.65 -12.03 3.31
C GLY A 21 10.43 -10.67 3.98
N LEU A 22 9.60 -9.84 3.38
CA LEU A 22 9.28 -8.52 3.91
C LEU A 22 8.46 -8.59 5.20
N PHE A 23 7.49 -9.51 5.27
CA PHE A 23 6.65 -9.69 6.45
C PHE A 23 7.32 -10.60 7.50
N ALA A 24 8.08 -11.62 7.07
CA ALA A 24 8.82 -12.52 7.96
C ALA A 24 10.03 -11.85 8.62
N ALA A 25 10.63 -10.84 8.00
CA ALA A 25 11.69 -10.05 8.62
C ALA A 25 11.21 -9.13 9.75
N GLY A 26 9.90 -9.08 9.98
CA GLY A 26 9.31 -8.37 11.09
C GLY A 26 9.72 -9.01 12.42
N HIS A 27 10.84 -8.54 12.97
CA HIS A 27 11.17 -8.74 14.38
C HIS A 27 9.95 -8.37 15.21
N ALA A 28 9.75 -9.07 16.35
CA ALA A 28 8.71 -8.69 17.30
C ALA A 28 8.80 -7.18 17.54
N SER A 29 7.74 -6.47 17.18
CA SER A 29 7.68 -5.03 17.43
C SER A 29 7.39 -4.81 18.91
N ALA A 30 7.98 -3.79 19.51
CA ALA A 30 7.60 -3.35 20.86
C ALA A 30 6.11 -3.02 20.97
N ASP A 31 5.45 -2.78 19.84
CA ASP A 31 4.03 -2.47 19.73
C ASP A 31 3.13 -3.69 19.48
N ASP A 32 3.67 -4.91 19.35
CA ASP A 32 2.88 -6.10 19.00
C ASP A 32 1.75 -6.40 20.00
N ASP A 33 1.92 -6.05 21.27
CA ASP A 33 0.89 -6.23 22.33
C ASP A 33 -0.09 -5.05 22.39
N ARG A 34 0.15 -3.96 21.68
CA ARG A 34 -0.74 -2.79 21.68
C ARG A 34 -1.96 -3.02 20.80
N LYS A 35 -3.09 -2.49 21.24
CA LYS A 35 -4.34 -2.57 20.48
C LYS A 35 -4.28 -1.73 19.21
N LEU A 36 -4.84 -2.26 18.13
CA LEU A 36 -4.96 -1.53 16.86
C LEU A 36 -5.68 -0.18 17.04
N SER A 37 -6.65 -0.12 17.94
CA SER A 37 -7.40 1.12 18.23
C SER A 37 -6.59 2.22 18.91
N GLU A 38 -5.40 1.90 19.44
CA GLU A 38 -4.55 2.81 20.24
C GLU A 38 -3.26 3.21 19.50
N LEU A 39 -3.05 2.65 18.32
CA LEU A 39 -1.85 2.88 17.53
C LEU A 39 -1.99 4.08 16.59
N ALA A 40 -0.84 4.60 16.19
CA ALA A 40 -0.73 5.49 15.05
C ALA A 40 -0.38 4.70 13.79
N PHE A 41 -1.04 5.00 12.69
CA PHE A 41 -0.78 4.41 11.40
C PHE A 41 -0.49 5.50 10.37
N THR A 42 0.42 5.21 9.46
CA THR A 42 0.58 5.93 8.20
C THR A 42 0.06 5.03 7.08
N VAL A 43 -1.07 5.40 6.53
CA VAL A 43 -1.65 4.72 5.37
C VAL A 43 -1.12 5.40 4.13
N PHE A 44 -0.56 4.63 3.20
CA PHE A 44 0.05 5.20 2.00
C PHE A 44 -0.14 4.32 0.77
N ASP A 45 0.01 4.94 -0.37
CA ASP A 45 0.07 4.33 -1.68
C ASP A 45 1.04 5.11 -2.56
N CYS A 46 1.61 4.47 -3.59
CA CYS A 46 2.50 5.12 -4.54
C CYS A 46 2.04 4.84 -5.98
N GLU A 47 2.25 5.80 -6.87
CA GLU A 47 2.21 5.57 -8.31
C GLU A 47 3.63 5.44 -8.85
N MET A 48 3.83 4.58 -9.86
CA MET A 48 5.13 4.23 -10.39
C MET A 48 5.16 4.29 -11.92
N THR A 49 6.37 4.35 -12.49
CA THR A 49 6.55 4.28 -13.96
C THR A 49 6.27 2.90 -14.53
N GLY A 50 6.28 1.85 -13.69
CA GLY A 50 6.07 0.46 -14.08
C GLY A 50 6.13 -0.48 -12.88
N LEU A 51 6.27 -1.77 -13.11
CA LEU A 51 6.12 -2.82 -12.10
C LEU A 51 7.43 -3.47 -11.67
N ASP A 52 8.55 -3.09 -12.29
CA ASP A 52 9.86 -3.69 -12.03
C ASP A 52 10.87 -2.68 -11.46
N PRO A 53 10.89 -2.48 -10.13
CA PRO A 53 11.82 -1.56 -9.51
C PRO A 53 13.29 -2.00 -9.66
N ALA A 54 13.58 -3.30 -9.79
CA ALA A 54 14.93 -3.80 -10.05
C ALA A 54 15.36 -3.52 -11.49
N GLY A 55 14.43 -3.50 -12.44
CA GLY A 55 14.64 -3.07 -13.83
C GLY A 55 14.68 -1.55 -14.01
N GLY A 56 14.58 -0.79 -12.90
CA GLY A 56 14.76 0.65 -12.91
C GLY A 56 13.44 1.44 -12.94
N ASP A 57 12.30 0.84 -12.70
CA ASP A 57 11.06 1.60 -12.51
C ASP A 57 11.12 2.45 -11.24
N GLU A 58 10.47 3.60 -11.28
CA GLU A 58 10.58 4.64 -10.26
C GLU A 58 9.23 5.10 -9.76
N ILE A 59 9.20 5.58 -8.50
CA ILE A 59 8.04 6.24 -7.91
C ILE A 59 7.84 7.60 -8.56
N ILE A 60 6.60 7.93 -8.91
CA ILE A 60 6.18 9.21 -9.51
C ILE A 60 5.17 10.00 -8.67
N GLN A 61 4.55 9.35 -7.68
CA GLN A 61 3.71 10.02 -6.68
C GLN A 61 3.72 9.21 -5.39
N ILE A 62 3.71 9.87 -4.24
CA ILE A 62 3.45 9.29 -2.91
C ILE A 62 2.24 10.00 -2.32
N GLY A 63 1.21 9.24 -2.00
CA GLY A 63 0.05 9.69 -1.23
C GLY A 63 0.04 9.03 0.14
N ALA A 64 -0.15 9.80 1.20
CA ALA A 64 -0.21 9.26 2.54
C ALA A 64 -1.13 10.09 3.46
N LEU A 65 -1.68 9.44 4.47
CA LEU A 65 -2.41 10.09 5.55
C LEU A 65 -2.27 9.33 6.86
N ARG A 66 -2.61 9.98 7.98
CA ARG A 66 -2.48 9.38 9.30
C ARG A 66 -3.82 8.92 9.87
N ILE A 67 -3.76 7.81 10.61
CA ILE A 67 -4.82 7.37 11.53
C ILE A 67 -4.22 7.34 12.93
N VAL A 68 -4.86 8.00 13.88
CA VAL A 68 -4.44 8.00 15.28
C VAL A 68 -5.65 7.71 16.17
N ASN A 69 -5.52 6.75 17.08
CA ASN A 69 -6.62 6.33 17.95
C ASN A 69 -7.91 6.02 17.16
N ALA A 70 -7.78 5.23 16.11
CA ALA A 70 -8.84 4.85 15.16
C ALA A 70 -9.54 6.03 14.45
N ARG A 71 -8.94 7.23 14.43
CA ARG A 71 -9.48 8.43 13.75
C ARG A 71 -8.60 8.80 12.56
N ILE A 72 -9.20 8.92 11.39
CA ILE A 72 -8.54 9.38 10.16
C ILE A 72 -8.30 10.89 10.28
N LEU A 73 -7.05 11.31 10.17
CA LEU A 73 -6.63 12.70 10.25
C LEU A 73 -6.52 13.29 8.84
N ARG A 74 -7.65 13.73 8.28
CA ARG A 74 -7.72 14.23 6.89
C ARG A 74 -6.88 15.48 6.62
N GLY A 75 -6.45 16.20 7.64
CA GLY A 75 -5.55 17.36 7.56
C GLY A 75 -4.07 17.01 7.63
N GLU A 76 -3.72 15.76 7.96
CA GLU A 76 -2.34 15.27 8.02
C GLU A 76 -2.11 14.34 6.81
N THR A 77 -1.71 14.92 5.67
CA THR A 77 -1.56 14.20 4.41
C THR A 77 -0.26 14.56 3.71
N ILE A 78 0.22 13.62 2.89
CA ILE A 78 1.21 13.84 1.83
C ILE A 78 0.49 13.57 0.50
N ASP A 79 0.65 14.48 -0.45
CA ASP A 79 0.27 14.32 -1.84
C ASP A 79 1.40 14.91 -2.68
N GLN A 80 2.41 14.09 -2.99
CA GLN A 80 3.65 14.58 -3.56
C GLN A 80 3.98 13.86 -4.87
N LEU A 81 3.97 14.63 -5.96
CA LEU A 81 4.54 14.19 -7.24
C LEU A 81 6.08 14.13 -7.12
N VAL A 82 6.68 13.16 -7.82
CA VAL A 82 8.11 12.90 -7.81
C VAL A 82 8.63 12.93 -9.24
N ASP A 83 9.73 13.63 -9.48
CA ASP A 83 10.44 13.55 -10.76
C ASP A 83 11.21 12.22 -10.83
N PRO A 84 10.80 11.25 -11.67
CA PRO A 84 11.46 9.95 -11.74
C PRO A 84 12.81 10.00 -12.48
N GLN A 85 13.18 11.15 -13.06
CA GLN A 85 14.37 11.32 -13.90
C GLN A 85 14.46 10.31 -15.06
N ARG A 86 13.31 9.81 -15.50
CA ARG A 86 13.14 8.88 -16.63
C ARG A 86 11.80 9.10 -17.32
N SER A 87 11.62 8.45 -18.47
CA SER A 87 10.35 8.46 -19.19
C SER A 87 9.27 7.68 -18.42
N ILE A 88 8.02 8.17 -18.53
CA ILE A 88 6.83 7.47 -18.05
C ILE A 88 6.18 6.77 -19.24
N PRO A 89 6.01 5.43 -19.23
CA PRO A 89 5.36 4.71 -20.31
C PRO A 89 3.89 5.14 -20.50
N GLU A 90 3.42 5.19 -21.75
CA GLU A 90 2.05 5.56 -22.06
C GLU A 90 1.01 4.64 -21.40
N ALA A 91 1.33 3.34 -21.29
CA ALA A 91 0.47 2.38 -20.63
C ALA A 91 0.24 2.74 -19.14
N GLY A 92 1.25 3.24 -18.43
CA GLY A 92 1.13 3.74 -17.06
C GLY A 92 0.30 5.02 -17.01
N ILE A 93 0.56 5.97 -17.92
CA ILE A 93 -0.21 7.23 -17.98
C ILE A 93 -1.71 6.97 -18.16
N ALA A 94 -2.08 5.96 -18.94
CA ALA A 94 -3.48 5.56 -19.12
C ALA A 94 -4.15 5.11 -17.82
N ILE A 95 -3.39 4.67 -16.82
CA ILE A 95 -3.89 4.19 -15.51
C ILE A 95 -3.91 5.34 -14.51
N HIS A 96 -2.73 5.90 -14.17
CA HIS A 96 -2.58 6.89 -13.09
C HIS A 96 -2.68 8.34 -13.57
N HIS A 97 -2.80 8.58 -14.86
CA HIS A 97 -2.96 9.91 -15.49
C HIS A 97 -1.82 10.92 -15.23
N ILE A 98 -0.71 10.48 -14.62
CA ILE A 98 0.44 11.35 -14.36
C ILE A 98 1.31 11.42 -15.62
N THR A 99 1.40 12.61 -16.19
CA THR A 99 2.15 12.85 -17.42
C THR A 99 3.58 13.33 -17.13
N PRO A 100 4.53 13.18 -18.09
CA PRO A 100 5.87 13.72 -17.95
C PRO A 100 5.92 15.22 -17.65
N ARG A 101 4.90 15.97 -18.10
CA ARG A 101 4.79 17.40 -17.83
C ARG A 101 4.50 17.69 -16.35
N MET A 102 3.71 16.83 -15.69
CA MET A 102 3.34 17.02 -14.29
C MET A 102 4.50 16.79 -13.34
N VAL A 103 5.38 15.84 -13.65
CA VAL A 103 6.51 15.46 -12.78
C VAL A 103 7.78 16.25 -13.06
N ARG A 104 7.85 16.94 -14.20
CA ARG A 104 9.02 17.73 -14.56
C ARG A 104 9.24 18.88 -13.57
N GLY A 105 10.43 18.91 -12.95
CA GLY A 105 10.81 19.90 -11.95
C GLY A 105 10.19 19.69 -10.57
N GLN A 106 9.51 18.58 -10.35
CA GLN A 106 9.14 18.13 -9.03
C GLN A 106 10.37 17.63 -8.27
N PRO A 107 10.34 17.55 -6.92
CA PRO A 107 11.42 16.96 -6.16
C PRO A 107 11.70 15.52 -6.60
N THR A 108 12.96 15.12 -6.53
CA THR A 108 13.38 13.75 -6.79
C THR A 108 13.01 12.83 -5.62
N ILE A 109 13.06 11.51 -5.84
CA ILE A 109 12.78 10.55 -4.76
C ILE A 109 13.73 10.71 -3.56
N ALA A 110 14.99 11.11 -3.80
CA ALA A 110 15.96 11.36 -2.74
C ALA A 110 15.57 12.55 -1.84
N GLU A 111 14.83 13.53 -2.37
CA GLU A 111 14.34 14.69 -1.62
C GLU A 111 13.00 14.39 -0.93
N VAL A 112 12.15 13.57 -1.54
CA VAL A 112 10.81 13.23 -1.02
C VAL A 112 10.88 12.20 0.11
N LEU A 113 11.70 11.16 -0.02
CA LEU A 113 11.75 10.07 0.96
C LEU A 113 12.08 10.52 2.39
N PRO A 114 13.00 11.48 2.65
CA PRO A 114 13.22 11.97 4.01
C PRO A 114 11.98 12.65 4.62
N VAL A 115 11.14 13.28 3.79
CA VAL A 115 9.88 13.89 4.24
C VAL A 115 8.86 12.82 4.60
N PHE A 116 8.68 11.84 3.71
CA PHE A 116 7.79 10.70 3.95
C PHE A 116 8.23 9.88 5.16
N HIS A 117 9.54 9.60 5.29
CA HIS A 117 10.08 8.85 6.42
C HIS A 117 9.81 9.54 7.77
N ARG A 118 9.97 10.89 7.84
CA ARG A 118 9.61 11.64 9.04
C ARG A 118 8.11 11.64 9.33
N PHE A 119 7.29 11.71 8.27
CA PHE A 119 5.84 11.65 8.40
C PHE A 119 5.37 10.29 8.93
N ALA A 120 6.04 9.23 8.55
CA ALA A 120 5.77 7.85 8.97
C ALA A 120 6.41 7.47 10.31
N ALA A 121 7.27 8.32 10.89
CA ALA A 121 7.95 8.05 12.15
C ALA A 121 6.93 7.66 13.24
N ASP A 122 7.31 6.69 14.08
CA ASP A 122 6.51 6.20 15.22
C ASP A 122 5.11 5.68 14.82
N SER A 123 4.94 5.16 13.61
CA SER A 123 3.68 4.58 13.13
C SER A 123 3.86 3.21 12.49
N VAL A 124 2.77 2.45 12.45
CA VAL A 124 2.66 1.25 11.62
C VAL A 124 2.35 1.69 10.20
N LEU A 125 3.06 1.15 9.20
CA LEU A 125 2.75 1.40 7.79
C LEU A 125 1.60 0.50 7.34
N VAL A 126 0.62 1.08 6.68
CA VAL A 126 -0.54 0.38 6.13
C VAL A 126 -0.66 0.69 4.64
N GLY A 127 -0.94 -0.32 3.85
CA GLY A 127 -1.22 -0.17 2.43
C GLY A 127 -2.17 -1.26 1.95
N HIS A 128 -2.58 -1.18 0.70
CA HIS A 128 -3.31 -2.24 0.02
C HIS A 128 -2.37 -2.92 -0.97
N ASN A 129 -2.01 -4.19 -0.74
CA ASN A 129 -0.90 -4.85 -1.42
C ASN A 129 0.44 -4.13 -1.17
N ILE A 130 0.67 -3.75 0.08
CA ILE A 130 1.79 -2.90 0.54
C ILE A 130 3.17 -3.45 0.17
N ALA A 131 3.30 -4.77 0.03
CA ALA A 131 4.56 -5.40 -0.35
C ALA A 131 5.10 -4.85 -1.68
N PHE A 132 4.21 -4.47 -2.60
CA PHE A 132 4.58 -3.88 -3.88
C PHE A 132 5.26 -2.50 -3.68
N ASP A 133 4.64 -1.61 -2.92
CA ASP A 133 5.19 -0.27 -2.63
C ASP A 133 6.49 -0.36 -1.85
N MET A 134 6.54 -1.26 -0.86
CA MET A 134 7.72 -1.47 -0.03
C MET A 134 8.95 -1.94 -0.83
N ARG A 135 8.79 -2.67 -1.93
CA ARG A 135 9.92 -3.04 -2.79
C ARG A 135 10.60 -1.80 -3.39
N PHE A 136 9.82 -0.81 -3.83
CA PHE A 136 10.37 0.44 -4.32
C PHE A 136 11.08 1.21 -3.21
N LEU A 137 10.47 1.34 -2.03
CA LEU A 137 11.05 2.04 -0.88
C LEU A 137 12.36 1.36 -0.42
N LYS A 138 12.36 0.04 -0.27
CA LYS A 138 13.53 -0.74 0.18
C LYS A 138 14.73 -0.59 -0.76
N LEU A 139 14.52 -0.54 -2.08
CA LEU A 139 15.61 -0.34 -3.04
C LEU A 139 16.25 1.06 -2.93
N LYS A 140 15.55 2.04 -2.35
CA LYS A 140 16.09 3.39 -2.14
C LYS A 140 16.85 3.54 -0.81
N GLU A 141 16.77 2.58 0.11
CA GLU A 141 17.44 2.65 1.42
C GLU A 141 18.95 2.87 1.30
N ALA A 142 19.62 2.11 0.42
CA ALA A 142 21.07 2.21 0.23
C ALA A 142 21.52 3.59 -0.27
N ALA A 143 20.74 4.19 -1.17
CA ALA A 143 21.05 5.49 -1.77
C ALA A 143 20.72 6.67 -0.85
N THR A 144 19.70 6.52 0.01
CA THR A 144 19.20 7.60 0.88
C THR A 144 19.70 7.51 2.32
N GLY A 145 20.25 6.37 2.72
CA GLY A 145 20.63 6.09 4.12
C GLY A 145 19.44 5.93 5.06
N LEU A 146 18.22 5.92 4.54
CA LEU A 146 17.00 5.73 5.32
C LEU A 146 16.72 4.23 5.48
N ARG A 147 15.99 3.88 6.55
CA ARG A 147 15.53 2.51 6.82
C ARG A 147 14.03 2.50 7.03
N PHE A 148 13.32 1.64 6.31
CA PHE A 148 11.88 1.42 6.46
C PHE A 148 11.63 0.12 7.24
N ASP A 149 12.03 0.12 8.52
CA ASP A 149 11.91 -1.04 9.42
C ASP A 149 10.59 -0.98 10.25
N HIS A 150 9.63 -0.20 9.80
CA HIS A 150 8.31 -0.06 10.42
C HIS A 150 7.55 -1.39 10.41
N PRO A 151 6.72 -1.68 11.42
CA PRO A 151 5.73 -2.74 11.31
C PRO A 151 4.78 -2.46 10.14
N LEU A 152 4.38 -3.52 9.43
CA LEU A 152 3.53 -3.43 8.25
C LEU A 152 2.20 -4.12 8.48
N LEU A 153 1.12 -3.56 7.95
CA LEU A 153 -0.18 -4.20 7.78
C LEU A 153 -0.67 -4.03 6.34
N ASP A 154 -1.22 -5.09 5.79
CA ASP A 154 -1.76 -5.13 4.44
C ASP A 154 -3.27 -5.33 4.47
N THR A 155 -4.03 -4.36 3.96
CA THR A 155 -5.50 -4.44 3.95
C THR A 155 -6.02 -5.53 3.01
N LEU A 156 -5.27 -5.93 1.98
CA LEU A 156 -5.61 -7.07 1.14
C LEU A 156 -5.55 -8.37 1.97
N LEU A 157 -4.46 -8.60 2.71
CA LEU A 157 -4.31 -9.77 3.57
C LEU A 157 -5.34 -9.77 4.72
N LEU A 158 -5.56 -8.63 5.36
CA LEU A 158 -6.59 -8.51 6.41
C LEU A 158 -8.00 -8.76 5.87
N SER A 159 -8.29 -8.33 4.62
CA SER A 159 -9.55 -8.66 3.96
C SER A 159 -9.72 -10.16 3.77
N SER A 160 -8.67 -10.89 3.39
CA SER A 160 -8.73 -12.34 3.24
C SER A 160 -8.92 -13.08 4.58
N VAL A 161 -8.43 -12.49 5.69
CA VAL A 161 -8.69 -13.00 7.04
C VAL A 161 -10.14 -12.79 7.44
N LEU A 162 -10.69 -11.60 7.18
CA LEU A 162 -12.08 -11.26 7.54
C LEU A 162 -13.11 -11.97 6.68
N HIS A 163 -12.80 -12.18 5.41
CA HIS A 163 -13.72 -12.68 4.38
C HIS A 163 -13.09 -13.79 3.53
N PRO A 164 -12.72 -14.94 4.14
CA PRO A 164 -11.94 -15.99 3.45
C PRO A 164 -12.69 -16.71 2.32
N ALA A 165 -14.00 -16.52 2.21
CA ALA A 165 -14.82 -17.11 1.15
C ALA A 165 -15.00 -16.21 -0.07
N GLU A 166 -14.45 -15.00 -0.03
CA GLU A 166 -14.57 -14.05 -1.15
C GLU A 166 -13.48 -14.29 -2.20
N ASP A 167 -13.85 -14.21 -3.46
CA ASP A 167 -12.96 -14.45 -4.60
C ASP A 167 -12.04 -13.25 -4.90
N SER A 168 -12.45 -12.04 -4.50
CA SER A 168 -11.69 -10.82 -4.77
C SER A 168 -11.43 -10.01 -3.51
N HIS A 169 -10.17 -9.64 -3.31
CA HIS A 169 -9.70 -8.73 -2.28
C HIS A 169 -9.08 -7.45 -2.88
N ALA A 170 -9.33 -7.16 -4.15
CA ALA A 170 -8.98 -5.87 -4.74
C ALA A 170 -9.64 -4.72 -3.97
N LEU A 171 -8.99 -3.55 -3.93
CA LEU A 171 -9.41 -2.42 -3.11
C LEU A 171 -10.88 -2.04 -3.34
N GLU A 172 -11.33 -2.06 -4.61
CA GLU A 172 -12.71 -1.75 -4.98
C GLU A 172 -13.71 -2.75 -4.41
N ALA A 173 -13.38 -4.05 -4.50
CA ALA A 173 -14.25 -5.10 -3.97
C ALA A 173 -14.35 -5.02 -2.45
N VAL A 174 -13.23 -4.77 -1.76
CA VAL A 174 -13.18 -4.60 -0.31
C VAL A 174 -13.93 -3.35 0.13
N ALA A 175 -13.72 -2.23 -0.56
CA ALA A 175 -14.41 -0.97 -0.29
C ALA A 175 -15.93 -1.12 -0.44
N ALA A 176 -16.40 -1.71 -1.55
CA ALA A 176 -17.83 -1.96 -1.78
C ALA A 176 -18.43 -2.84 -0.67
N ARG A 177 -17.74 -3.92 -0.29
CA ARG A 177 -18.15 -4.84 0.78
C ARG A 177 -18.28 -4.14 2.13
N LEU A 178 -17.37 -3.23 2.43
CA LEU A 178 -17.35 -2.48 3.68
C LEU A 178 -18.18 -1.17 3.61
N GLY A 179 -18.81 -0.87 2.47
CA GLY A 179 -19.59 0.35 2.28
C GLY A 179 -18.74 1.63 2.28
N VAL A 180 -17.52 1.54 1.76
CA VAL A 180 -16.62 2.69 1.54
C VAL A 180 -16.82 3.21 0.13
N GLU A 181 -17.08 4.50 0.00
CA GLU A 181 -17.10 5.17 -1.31
C GLU A 181 -15.69 5.56 -1.70
N ILE A 182 -15.25 5.10 -2.87
CA ILE A 182 -13.95 5.47 -3.42
C ILE A 182 -14.11 6.74 -4.26
N GLY A 183 -13.38 7.79 -3.89
CA GLY A 183 -13.37 9.05 -4.62
C GLY A 183 -12.43 9.01 -5.85
N ALA A 184 -11.32 9.71 -5.77
CA ALA A 184 -10.33 9.77 -6.85
C ALA A 184 -9.49 8.48 -6.89
N ARG A 185 -9.81 7.57 -7.83
CA ARG A 185 -9.00 6.36 -8.09
C ARG A 185 -7.79 6.68 -8.96
N HIS A 186 -6.76 5.83 -8.81
CA HIS A 186 -5.50 5.94 -9.54
C HIS A 186 -4.79 7.28 -9.32
N THR A 187 -4.91 7.78 -8.09
CA THR A 187 -4.04 8.80 -7.53
C THR A 187 -3.55 8.29 -6.18
N ALA A 188 -2.27 8.43 -5.89
CA ALA A 188 -1.68 7.86 -4.68
C ALA A 188 -2.42 8.31 -3.41
N LEU A 189 -2.77 9.60 -3.27
CA LEU A 189 -3.54 10.07 -2.12
C LEU A 189 -4.99 9.54 -2.12
N GLY A 190 -5.64 9.46 -3.28
CA GLY A 190 -7.02 8.93 -3.38
C GLY A 190 -7.09 7.48 -2.94
N ASP A 191 -6.14 6.65 -3.37
CA ASP A 191 -6.08 5.24 -3.01
C ASP A 191 -5.63 5.05 -1.56
N ALA A 192 -4.74 5.89 -1.03
CA ALA A 192 -4.40 5.92 0.40
C ALA A 192 -5.61 6.29 1.27
N ILE A 193 -6.46 7.25 0.86
CA ILE A 193 -7.68 7.62 1.58
C ILE A 193 -8.68 6.45 1.59
N ALA A 194 -8.92 5.83 0.44
CA ALA A 194 -9.80 4.66 0.34
C ALA A 194 -9.30 3.50 1.23
N THR A 195 -8.00 3.23 1.20
CA THR A 195 -7.34 2.23 2.03
C THR A 195 -7.47 2.55 3.52
N ALA A 196 -7.34 3.83 3.91
CA ALA A 196 -7.51 4.26 5.30
C ALA A 196 -8.95 4.07 5.79
N GLU A 197 -9.95 4.39 4.97
CA GLU A 197 -11.35 4.17 5.32
C GLU A 197 -11.70 2.68 5.43
N VAL A 198 -11.19 1.87 4.51
CA VAL A 198 -11.29 0.42 4.55
C VAL A 198 -10.66 -0.12 5.84
N PHE A 199 -9.41 0.26 6.13
CA PHE A 199 -8.70 -0.19 7.31
C PHE A 199 -9.39 0.22 8.62
N ALA A 200 -9.87 1.46 8.71
CA ALA A 200 -10.62 1.93 9.88
C ALA A 200 -11.87 1.10 10.15
N ARG A 201 -12.55 0.62 9.10
CA ARG A 201 -13.71 -0.28 9.22
C ARG A 201 -13.32 -1.73 9.53
N MET A 202 -12.12 -2.16 9.14
CA MET A 202 -11.61 -3.49 9.48
C MET A 202 -11.26 -3.64 10.96
N ILE A 203 -10.75 -2.61 11.62
CA ILE A 203 -10.35 -2.67 13.05
C ILE A 203 -11.46 -3.25 13.95
N PRO A 204 -12.70 -2.74 13.97
CA PRO A 204 -13.76 -3.32 14.80
C PRO A 204 -14.19 -4.72 14.34
N LEU A 205 -14.05 -5.06 13.05
CA LEU A 205 -14.38 -6.40 12.56
C LEU A 205 -13.33 -7.41 13.01
N LEU A 206 -12.05 -7.06 12.96
CA LEU A 206 -10.95 -7.86 13.48
C LEU A 206 -11.11 -8.12 14.98
N ALA A 207 -11.46 -7.09 15.75
CA ALA A 207 -11.69 -7.23 17.19
C ALA A 207 -12.83 -8.21 17.50
N ARG A 208 -13.92 -8.26 16.69
CA ARG A 208 -15.00 -9.25 16.83
C ARG A 208 -14.51 -10.69 16.60
N GLN A 209 -13.41 -10.87 15.86
CA GLN A 209 -12.78 -12.18 15.64
C GLN A 209 -11.65 -12.46 16.65
N GLY A 210 -11.49 -11.63 17.70
CA GLY A 210 -10.45 -11.76 18.70
C GLY A 210 -9.07 -11.30 18.24
N ILE A 211 -9.00 -10.53 17.14
CA ILE A 211 -7.77 -9.94 16.59
C ILE A 211 -7.77 -8.47 17.00
N GLU A 212 -7.21 -8.17 18.17
CA GLU A 212 -7.24 -6.82 18.75
C GLU A 212 -5.89 -6.10 18.68
N THR A 213 -4.77 -6.85 18.71
CA THR A 213 -3.42 -6.28 18.78
C THR A 213 -2.70 -6.34 17.43
N LEU A 214 -1.64 -5.54 17.32
CA LEU A 214 -0.79 -5.50 16.12
C LEU A 214 -0.21 -6.89 15.81
N GLY A 215 0.36 -7.57 16.83
CA GLY A 215 0.95 -8.89 16.68
C GLY A 215 -0.08 -9.93 16.22
N GLN A 216 -1.31 -9.87 16.77
CA GLN A 216 -2.40 -10.76 16.34
C GLN A 216 -2.79 -10.51 14.88
N ALA A 217 -2.89 -9.24 14.45
CA ALA A 217 -3.23 -8.89 13.07
C ALA A 217 -2.15 -9.34 12.08
N ARG A 218 -0.88 -9.13 12.41
CA ARG A 218 0.27 -9.62 11.63
C ARG A 218 0.26 -11.15 11.53
N ALA A 219 0.15 -11.84 12.66
CA ALA A 219 0.10 -13.31 12.68
C ALA A 219 -1.12 -13.88 11.92
N ALA A 220 -2.26 -13.20 11.92
CA ALA A 220 -3.43 -13.59 11.14
C ALA A 220 -3.17 -13.40 9.63
N SER A 221 -2.59 -12.28 9.22
CA SER A 221 -2.19 -12.00 7.85
C SER A 221 -1.23 -13.06 7.31
N ASP A 222 -0.20 -13.44 8.08
CA ASP A 222 0.80 -14.45 7.70
C ASP A 222 0.18 -15.84 7.49
N ARG A 223 -0.91 -16.14 8.16
CA ARG A 223 -1.64 -17.41 8.02
C ARG A 223 -2.69 -17.40 6.93
N SER A 224 -3.00 -16.26 6.34
CA SER A 224 -4.02 -16.17 5.30
C SER A 224 -3.64 -17.00 4.08
N GLN A 225 -4.64 -17.47 3.30
CA GLN A 225 -4.38 -18.25 2.10
C GLN A 225 -3.59 -17.46 1.05
N PHE A 226 -3.80 -16.16 0.96
CA PHE A 226 -3.07 -15.27 0.04
C PHE A 226 -1.60 -15.13 0.42
N ALA A 227 -1.28 -15.16 1.72
CA ALA A 227 0.08 -15.20 2.18
C ALA A 227 0.84 -16.50 1.81
N ARG A 228 0.16 -17.52 1.34
CA ARG A 228 0.75 -18.82 0.99
C ARG A 228 0.89 -19.06 -0.50
N LEU A 229 0.40 -18.16 -1.34
CA LEU A 229 0.58 -18.24 -2.79
C LEU A 229 2.06 -17.96 -3.10
N ARG A 230 2.82 -19.03 -3.38
CA ARG A 230 4.18 -18.95 -3.91
C ARG A 230 4.07 -18.83 -5.42
N TYR A 231 4.62 -17.80 -6.00
CA TYR A 231 4.92 -17.73 -7.40
C TYR A 231 6.32 -18.28 -7.67
#